data_93248a1c8af93b98a33b6a525cdf2138
#
_entry.id   93248a1c8af93b98a33b6a525cdf2138
#
_cell.length_a   1.000
_cell.length_b   1.000
_cell.length_c   1.000
_cell.angle_alpha   90.00
_cell.angle_beta   90.00
_cell.angle_gamma   90.00
#
_symmetry.space_group_name_H-M   'P 1'
#
loop_
_entity.id
_entity.type
_entity.pdbx_description
1 polymer ?
#
loop_
_entity_poly.entity_id
_entity_poly.type
_entity_poly.pdbx_seq_one_letter_code
_entity_poly.pdbx_strand_id
1 'polypeptide(L)'
;AESAESIAANSEGRASMINAEGDSDWFAIELVEGRPYRFTVEGAEPGPLPDPLLVLFDAQGAEVARDDDGGTGLNAYLAFASTTGGTYYAAVSGYEGGGTGRYLLRVTDTEVAGNLNTDEVLDSSADDRMSRVEMPGDLDSYRVELEAGVSYTIEVGGAGDNPLADPFLTILDGQGERVTSDDDSGDGLDARIRFTPEQSGSFL
;
A
#
# COMPACT_ATOMS: atom_id res chain seq x y z
N ALA A 1 -12.45 23.87 15.91
CA ALA A 1 -12.02 22.80 15.00
C ALA A 1 -12.52 21.49 15.61
N GLU A 2 -13.32 20.76 14.89
CA GLU A 2 -13.75 19.40 15.26
C GLU A 2 -12.48 18.52 15.26
N SER A 3 -12.32 17.67 16.27
CA SER A 3 -11.17 16.76 16.34
C SER A 3 -11.39 15.66 15.29
N ALA A 4 -10.37 15.37 14.49
CA ALA A 4 -10.42 14.24 13.54
C ALA A 4 -10.76 12.93 14.28
N GLU A 5 -11.72 12.18 13.76
CA GLU A 5 -12.01 10.84 14.25
C GLU A 5 -10.90 9.88 13.82
N SER A 6 -10.63 8.83 14.61
CA SER A 6 -9.64 7.83 14.23
C SER A 6 -10.28 6.71 13.39
N ILE A 7 -9.58 6.30 12.32
CA ILE A 7 -9.91 5.12 11.52
C ILE A 7 -8.69 4.19 11.47
N ALA A 8 -8.91 2.89 11.63
CA ALA A 8 -7.86 1.89 11.46
C ALA A 8 -7.97 1.25 10.07
N ALA A 9 -6.82 0.95 9.46
CA ALA A 9 -6.78 0.12 8.26
C ALA A 9 -7.37 -1.27 8.53
N ASN A 10 -7.92 -1.89 7.51
CA ASN A 10 -8.55 -3.22 7.55
C ASN A 10 -9.74 -3.34 8.55
N SER A 11 -10.30 -2.21 8.99
CA SER A 11 -11.55 -2.17 9.74
C SER A 11 -12.76 -2.28 8.80
N GLU A 12 -13.97 -2.41 9.36
CA GLU A 12 -15.22 -2.41 8.56
C GLU A 12 -15.45 -1.09 7.81
N GLY A 13 -14.64 -0.08 8.07
CA GLY A 13 -14.76 1.27 7.53
C GLY A 13 -15.52 2.21 8.45
N ARG A 14 -15.66 3.47 8.02
CA ARG A 14 -16.33 4.52 8.75
C ARG A 14 -17.48 5.08 7.93
N ALA A 15 -18.71 4.85 8.39
CA ALA A 15 -19.89 5.50 7.82
C ALA A 15 -20.06 6.88 8.44
N SER A 16 -20.25 7.90 7.60
CA SER A 16 -20.54 9.27 8.03
C SER A 16 -21.46 9.97 7.02
N MET A 17 -21.65 11.28 7.15
CA MET A 17 -22.53 12.06 6.29
C MET A 17 -22.04 13.49 6.15
N ILE A 18 -21.90 13.97 4.93
CA ILE A 18 -21.74 15.39 4.64
C ILE A 18 -23.08 16.07 4.83
N ASN A 19 -23.18 16.94 5.84
CA ASN A 19 -24.42 17.54 6.32
C ASN A 19 -24.81 18.83 5.59
N ALA A 20 -23.83 19.54 5.03
CA ALA A 20 -24.02 20.80 4.32
C ALA A 20 -23.02 20.93 3.17
N GLU A 21 -23.35 21.76 2.18
CA GLU A 21 -22.40 22.15 1.14
C GLU A 21 -21.17 22.83 1.76
N GLY A 22 -19.99 22.46 1.32
CA GLY A 22 -18.70 22.94 1.85
C GLY A 22 -18.26 22.30 3.16
N ASP A 23 -19.02 21.34 3.70
CA ASP A 23 -18.64 20.55 4.85
C ASP A 23 -17.60 19.50 4.48
N SER A 24 -16.74 19.12 5.45
CA SER A 24 -15.77 18.05 5.29
C SER A 24 -15.52 17.32 6.61
N ASP A 25 -15.56 16.01 6.56
CA ASP A 25 -15.26 15.12 7.69
C ASP A 25 -13.77 14.73 7.66
N TRP A 26 -13.11 14.73 8.82
CA TRP A 26 -11.70 14.48 8.95
C TRP A 26 -11.43 13.21 9.78
N PHE A 27 -10.58 12.34 9.26
CA PHE A 27 -10.20 11.08 9.89
C PHE A 27 -8.69 10.98 10.03
N ALA A 28 -8.21 10.69 11.24
CA ALA A 28 -6.80 10.41 11.50
C ALA A 28 -6.53 8.91 11.29
N ILE A 29 -5.44 8.61 10.61
CA ILE A 29 -4.99 7.24 10.35
C ILE A 29 -3.48 7.12 10.53
N GLU A 30 -3.03 6.04 11.17
CA GLU A 30 -1.61 5.69 11.25
C GLU A 30 -1.20 4.87 10.03
N LEU A 31 -0.24 5.37 9.26
CA LEU A 31 0.33 4.68 8.11
C LEU A 31 1.76 4.21 8.42
N VAL A 32 2.10 3.04 7.93
CA VAL A 32 3.45 2.46 8.01
C VAL A 32 4.24 2.90 6.77
N GLU A 33 5.50 3.30 6.97
CA GLU A 33 6.40 3.68 5.88
C GLU A 33 6.53 2.56 4.83
N GLY A 34 6.42 2.92 3.56
CA GLY A 34 6.56 2.02 2.42
C GLY A 34 5.42 1.02 2.23
N ARG A 35 4.42 1.00 3.14
CA ARG A 35 3.26 0.12 3.00
C ARG A 35 2.18 0.78 2.15
N PRO A 36 1.67 0.11 1.10
CA PRO A 36 0.60 0.64 0.28
C PRO A 36 -0.76 0.50 1.00
N TYR A 37 -1.58 1.51 0.84
CA TYR A 37 -2.94 1.60 1.36
C TYR A 37 -3.91 1.96 0.24
N ARG A 38 -5.10 1.40 0.32
CA ARG A 38 -6.24 1.77 -0.53
C ARG A 38 -7.26 2.50 0.32
N PHE A 39 -7.63 3.66 -0.13
CA PHE A 39 -8.70 4.46 0.43
C PHE A 39 -9.86 4.45 -0.56
N THR A 40 -11.06 4.13 -0.11
CA THR A 40 -12.28 4.25 -0.91
C THR A 40 -13.30 5.05 -0.18
N VAL A 41 -13.97 5.96 -0.91
CA VAL A 41 -15.14 6.67 -0.41
C VAL A 41 -16.30 6.40 -1.36
N GLU A 42 -17.32 5.73 -0.86
CA GLU A 42 -18.49 5.34 -1.61
C GLU A 42 -19.73 5.99 -1.02
N GLY A 43 -20.61 6.54 -1.86
CA GLY A 43 -21.93 6.98 -1.42
C GLY A 43 -22.71 5.83 -0.79
N ALA A 44 -23.37 6.06 0.37
CA ALA A 44 -24.04 5.04 1.16
C ALA A 44 -25.54 5.30 1.32
N GLU A 45 -26.36 4.26 1.19
CA GLU A 45 -27.80 4.32 1.40
C GLU A 45 -28.18 4.49 2.89
N PRO A 46 -29.31 5.15 3.21
CA PRO A 46 -30.16 5.94 2.31
C PRO A 46 -29.62 7.36 2.11
N GLY A 47 -29.76 7.90 0.89
CA GLY A 47 -29.32 9.25 0.56
C GLY A 47 -27.80 9.33 0.40
N PRO A 48 -27.24 8.65 -0.61
CA PRO A 48 -25.80 8.60 -0.83
C PRO A 48 -25.22 9.97 -1.19
N LEU A 49 -23.98 10.23 -0.75
CA LEU A 49 -23.17 11.34 -1.26
C LEU A 49 -22.91 11.08 -2.76
N PRO A 50 -23.37 11.94 -3.68
CA PRO A 50 -23.41 11.61 -5.10
C PRO A 50 -22.04 11.62 -5.76
N ASP A 51 -21.10 12.41 -5.26
CA ASP A 51 -19.79 12.68 -5.84
C ASP A 51 -18.80 13.02 -4.72
N PRO A 52 -18.23 11.99 -4.04
CA PRO A 52 -17.31 12.19 -2.93
C PRO A 52 -15.92 12.56 -3.41
N LEU A 53 -15.32 13.58 -2.81
CA LEU A 53 -13.90 13.92 -2.91
C LEU A 53 -13.17 13.41 -1.67
N LEU A 54 -12.06 12.72 -1.89
CA LEU A 54 -11.12 12.30 -0.86
C LEU A 54 -9.80 13.06 -1.02
N VAL A 55 -9.31 13.66 0.05
CA VAL A 55 -8.00 14.33 0.09
C VAL A 55 -7.19 13.78 1.26
N LEU A 56 -5.96 13.38 1.01
CA LEU A 56 -5.04 12.90 2.04
C LEU A 56 -4.00 13.97 2.37
N PHE A 57 -3.79 14.20 3.66
CA PHE A 57 -2.82 15.16 4.20
C PHE A 57 -1.81 14.46 5.11
N ASP A 58 -0.58 14.98 5.14
CA ASP A 58 0.41 14.58 6.13
C ASP A 58 0.14 15.20 7.52
N ALA A 59 0.96 14.84 8.50
CA ALA A 59 0.87 15.37 9.87
C ALA A 59 1.12 16.90 9.97
N GLN A 60 1.71 17.50 8.95
CA GLN A 60 1.96 18.95 8.87
C GLN A 60 0.81 19.69 8.17
N GLY A 61 -0.19 18.96 7.67
CA GLY A 61 -1.34 19.50 6.95
C GLY A 61 -1.05 19.83 5.50
N ALA A 62 0.04 19.30 4.93
CA ALA A 62 0.28 19.38 3.49
C ALA A 62 -0.51 18.28 2.78
N GLU A 63 -1.20 18.64 1.68
CA GLU A 63 -1.85 17.67 0.82
C GLU A 63 -0.82 16.79 0.13
N VAL A 64 -0.99 15.45 0.24
CA VAL A 64 -0.09 14.46 -0.35
C VAL A 64 -0.74 13.67 -1.49
N ALA A 65 -2.08 13.55 -1.48
CA ALA A 65 -2.82 12.89 -2.56
C ALA A 65 -4.30 13.29 -2.52
N ARG A 66 -5.01 13.14 -3.67
CA ARG A 66 -6.47 13.30 -3.76
C ARG A 66 -7.05 12.44 -4.87
N ASP A 67 -8.34 12.17 -4.75
CA ASP A 67 -9.15 11.52 -5.79
C ASP A 67 -10.64 11.78 -5.57
N ASP A 68 -11.43 11.80 -6.67
CA ASP A 68 -12.88 11.97 -6.66
C ASP A 68 -13.64 10.91 -7.47
N ASP A 69 -13.08 10.44 -8.60
CA ASP A 69 -13.76 9.53 -9.54
C ASP A 69 -12.93 8.29 -9.96
N GLY A 70 -11.85 7.99 -9.25
CA GLY A 70 -11.00 6.83 -9.51
C GLY A 70 -11.64 5.47 -9.18
N GLY A 71 -12.80 5.47 -8.50
CA GLY A 71 -13.55 4.28 -8.13
C GLY A 71 -14.65 3.90 -9.13
N THR A 72 -15.68 3.22 -8.65
CA THR A 72 -16.84 2.87 -9.49
C THR A 72 -17.81 4.04 -9.58
N GLY A 73 -18.10 4.50 -10.78
CA GLY A 73 -18.95 5.66 -11.03
C GLY A 73 -18.23 6.96 -10.66
N LEU A 74 -18.77 7.74 -9.74
CA LEU A 74 -18.18 8.96 -9.19
C LEU A 74 -17.65 8.75 -7.76
N ASN A 75 -17.37 7.51 -7.37
CA ASN A 75 -16.79 7.21 -6.05
C ASN A 75 -15.27 7.42 -6.07
N ALA A 76 -14.73 7.94 -4.97
CA ALA A 76 -13.30 8.14 -4.86
C ALA A 76 -12.54 6.82 -4.56
N TYR A 77 -11.40 6.65 -5.23
CA TYR A 77 -10.44 5.57 -5.00
C TYR A 77 -9.02 6.11 -5.04
N LEU A 78 -8.30 6.02 -3.95
CA LEU A 78 -6.93 6.49 -3.83
C LEU A 78 -6.02 5.35 -3.38
N ALA A 79 -4.99 5.04 -4.17
CA ALA A 79 -3.89 4.20 -3.77
C ALA A 79 -2.71 5.08 -3.34
N PHE A 80 -2.15 4.83 -2.15
CA PHE A 80 -1.11 5.65 -1.56
C PHE A 80 -0.15 4.82 -0.72
N ALA A 81 1.16 4.97 -0.98
CA ALA A 81 2.22 4.45 -0.12
C ALA A 81 2.98 5.64 0.47
N SER A 82 3.04 5.70 1.80
CA SER A 82 3.70 6.82 2.46
C SER A 82 5.21 6.63 2.49
N THR A 83 5.97 7.69 2.22
CA THR A 83 7.43 7.68 2.33
C THR A 83 7.94 7.86 3.76
N THR A 84 7.05 8.15 4.69
CA THR A 84 7.34 8.30 6.14
C THR A 84 6.18 7.74 6.93
N GLY A 85 6.43 6.87 7.89
CA GLY A 85 5.40 6.38 8.80
C GLY A 85 4.84 7.48 9.70
N GLY A 86 3.65 7.26 10.26
CA GLY A 86 3.01 8.16 11.22
C GLY A 86 1.58 8.53 10.89
N THR A 87 1.09 9.59 11.53
CA THR A 87 -0.30 10.05 11.40
C THR A 87 -0.51 10.82 10.09
N TYR A 88 -1.51 10.40 9.35
CA TYR A 88 -2.06 11.08 8.17
C TYR A 88 -3.52 11.45 8.44
N TYR A 89 -4.06 12.33 7.62
CA TYR A 89 -5.45 12.75 7.75
C TYR A 89 -6.16 12.60 6.40
N ALA A 90 -7.26 11.85 6.39
CA ALA A 90 -8.16 11.74 5.26
C ALA A 90 -9.32 12.73 5.46
N ALA A 91 -9.51 13.64 4.53
CA ALA A 91 -10.66 14.54 4.49
C ALA A 91 -11.64 14.10 3.40
N VAL A 92 -12.89 13.90 3.77
CA VAL A 92 -13.99 13.56 2.85
C VAL A 92 -14.92 14.74 2.72
N SER A 93 -15.27 15.12 1.49
CA SER A 93 -16.26 16.16 1.17
C SER A 93 -17.03 15.81 -0.10
N GLY A 94 -18.00 16.62 -0.50
CA GLY A 94 -18.51 16.57 -1.89
C GLY A 94 -17.55 17.28 -2.84
N TYR A 95 -17.45 16.78 -4.08
CA TYR A 95 -16.64 17.39 -5.15
C TYR A 95 -17.00 18.87 -5.35
N GLU A 96 -15.99 19.74 -5.51
CA GLU A 96 -16.13 21.21 -5.57
C GLU A 96 -16.94 21.83 -4.41
N GLY A 97 -17.02 21.15 -3.26
CA GLY A 97 -17.81 21.55 -2.10
C GLY A 97 -19.32 21.36 -2.28
N GLY A 98 -19.75 20.70 -3.36
CA GLY A 98 -21.14 20.41 -3.67
C GLY A 98 -21.60 19.06 -3.12
N GLY A 99 -22.92 18.92 -3.03
CA GLY A 99 -23.54 17.67 -2.59
C GLY A 99 -23.51 17.43 -1.09
N THR A 100 -24.54 16.77 -0.62
CA THR A 100 -24.66 16.27 0.76
C THR A 100 -25.14 14.83 0.72
N GLY A 101 -24.83 14.04 1.71
CA GLY A 101 -25.25 12.65 1.76
C GLY A 101 -24.36 11.77 2.58
N ARG A 102 -24.79 10.52 2.73
CA ARG A 102 -24.06 9.49 3.46
C ARG A 102 -22.96 8.89 2.60
N TYR A 103 -21.89 8.52 3.24
CA TYR A 103 -20.78 7.81 2.61
C TYR A 103 -20.18 6.76 3.55
N LEU A 104 -19.37 5.88 2.99
CA LEU A 104 -18.55 4.92 3.69
C LEU A 104 -17.09 5.10 3.26
N LEU A 105 -16.25 5.52 4.19
CA LEU A 105 -14.78 5.52 4.02
C LEU A 105 -14.23 4.16 4.47
N ARG A 106 -13.47 3.50 3.60
CA ARG A 106 -12.65 2.33 3.96
C ARG A 106 -11.19 2.60 3.69
N VAL A 107 -10.35 2.05 4.55
CA VAL A 107 -8.91 2.02 4.37
C VAL A 107 -8.47 0.56 4.50
N THR A 108 -7.85 0.04 3.47
CA THR A 108 -7.33 -1.33 3.45
C THR A 108 -5.84 -1.29 3.19
N ASP A 109 -5.14 -2.11 3.93
CA ASP A 109 -3.76 -2.46 3.77
C ASP A 109 -3.77 -3.98 3.63
N THR A 110 -3.31 -4.51 2.53
CA THR A 110 -3.29 -5.96 2.29
C THR A 110 -1.88 -6.45 2.03
N GLU A 111 -0.88 -5.55 2.20
CA GLU A 111 0.37 -5.71 1.52
C GLU A 111 1.56 -5.76 2.45
N VAL A 112 2.58 -6.37 1.92
CA VAL A 112 3.92 -6.40 2.47
C VAL A 112 4.53 -5.01 2.37
N ALA A 113 5.14 -4.52 3.45
CA ALA A 113 5.80 -3.22 3.42
C ALA A 113 7.05 -3.27 2.53
N GLY A 114 7.17 -2.33 1.60
CA GLY A 114 8.32 -2.20 0.69
C GLY A 114 9.51 -1.47 1.33
N ASN A 115 9.89 -1.81 2.55
CA ASN A 115 11.00 -1.16 3.25
C ASN A 115 11.78 -2.14 4.14
N LEU A 116 12.88 -1.66 4.73
CA LEU A 116 13.79 -2.45 5.58
C LEU A 116 13.16 -2.94 6.90
N ASN A 117 12.00 -2.41 7.29
CA ASN A 117 11.33 -2.74 8.56
C ASN A 117 10.21 -3.75 8.38
N THR A 118 10.20 -4.49 7.26
CA THR A 118 9.19 -5.54 7.04
C THR A 118 9.23 -6.59 8.14
N ASP A 119 8.06 -7.01 8.60
CA ASP A 119 7.88 -8.14 9.51
C ASP A 119 7.70 -9.47 8.76
N GLU A 120 7.60 -9.41 7.40
CA GLU A 120 7.46 -10.59 6.56
C GLU A 120 8.80 -11.32 6.42
N VAL A 121 8.80 -12.60 6.78
CA VAL A 121 9.98 -13.46 6.76
C VAL A 121 9.79 -14.63 5.81
N LEU A 122 10.76 -14.87 4.93
CA LEU A 122 10.84 -16.07 4.11
C LEU A 122 11.71 -17.12 4.79
N ASP A 123 11.24 -18.37 4.80
CA ASP A 123 12.05 -19.52 5.15
C ASP A 123 12.92 -19.89 3.95
N SER A 124 14.24 -19.81 4.10
CA SER A 124 15.23 -20.12 3.04
C SER A 124 15.23 -21.59 2.58
N SER A 125 14.44 -22.45 3.21
CA SER A 125 14.42 -23.89 2.90
C SER A 125 13.37 -24.31 1.87
N ALA A 126 12.21 -23.66 1.78
CA ALA A 126 11.17 -23.91 0.78
C ALA A 126 9.89 -23.07 1.03
N ASP A 127 9.94 -21.77 1.00
CA ASP A 127 8.75 -20.95 1.24
C ASP A 127 8.32 -20.25 -0.04
N ASP A 128 7.13 -20.60 -0.51
CA ASP A 128 6.47 -19.86 -1.59
C ASP A 128 5.49 -18.86 -0.98
N ARG A 129 5.69 -17.58 -1.28
CA ARG A 129 4.78 -16.50 -0.88
C ARG A 129 4.06 -15.96 -2.09
N MET A 130 2.77 -15.75 -1.93
CA MET A 130 1.96 -15.02 -2.90
C MET A 130 1.66 -13.64 -2.37
N SER A 131 1.98 -12.62 -3.16
CA SER A 131 1.66 -11.24 -2.90
C SER A 131 1.20 -10.54 -4.18
N ARG A 132 0.99 -9.25 -4.13
CA ARG A 132 0.54 -8.46 -5.26
C ARG A 132 1.19 -7.09 -5.26
N VAL A 133 1.74 -6.70 -6.39
CA VAL A 133 2.10 -5.32 -6.69
C VAL A 133 0.84 -4.57 -7.12
N GLU A 134 0.34 -3.66 -6.29
CA GLU A 134 -0.97 -3.01 -6.48
C GLU A 134 -0.92 -1.78 -7.35
N MET A 135 0.21 -1.08 -7.39
CA MET A 135 0.34 0.17 -8.11
C MET A 135 1.75 0.36 -8.67
N PRO A 136 1.94 1.22 -9.67
CA PRO A 136 3.29 1.57 -10.13
C PRO A 136 4.17 2.11 -9.01
N GLY A 137 5.34 1.49 -8.81
CA GLY A 137 6.29 1.85 -7.76
C GLY A 137 6.07 1.16 -6.42
N ASP A 138 5.07 0.30 -6.32
CA ASP A 138 4.89 -0.59 -5.18
C ASP A 138 6.01 -1.64 -5.11
N LEU A 139 6.46 -1.92 -3.89
CA LEU A 139 7.53 -2.87 -3.58
C LEU A 139 7.09 -3.77 -2.43
N ASP A 140 7.29 -5.07 -2.58
CA ASP A 140 7.13 -6.05 -1.51
C ASP A 140 8.50 -6.44 -0.98
N SER A 141 8.74 -6.26 0.31
CA SER A 141 10.00 -6.60 0.96
C SER A 141 9.84 -7.77 1.92
N TYR A 142 10.69 -8.74 1.77
CA TYR A 142 10.74 -9.94 2.62
C TYR A 142 12.11 -10.08 3.25
N ARG A 143 12.15 -10.39 4.54
CA ARG A 143 13.38 -10.71 5.24
C ARG A 143 13.72 -12.19 5.11
N VAL A 144 14.95 -12.51 4.85
CA VAL A 144 15.46 -13.87 4.79
C VAL A 144 16.80 -13.99 5.49
N GLU A 145 16.97 -15.02 6.33
CA GLU A 145 18.27 -15.35 6.95
C GLU A 145 19.06 -16.31 6.07
N LEU A 146 20.24 -15.89 5.63
CA LEU A 146 21.11 -16.68 4.73
C LEU A 146 22.43 -17.00 5.41
N GLU A 147 22.95 -18.21 5.12
CA GLU A 147 24.24 -18.69 5.66
C GLU A 147 25.40 -18.46 4.67
N ALA A 148 26.52 -18.01 5.19
CA ALA A 148 27.73 -17.79 4.40
C ALA A 148 28.17 -19.06 3.65
N GLY A 149 28.50 -18.92 2.37
CA GLY A 149 28.98 -19.99 1.51
C GLY A 149 27.92 -20.97 1.02
N VAL A 150 26.65 -20.83 1.46
CA VAL A 150 25.50 -21.59 0.93
C VAL A 150 24.96 -20.89 -0.31
N SER A 151 24.68 -21.63 -1.37
CA SER A 151 24.11 -21.07 -2.60
C SER A 151 22.59 -21.17 -2.56
N TYR A 152 21.92 -20.04 -2.68
CA TYR A 152 20.48 -19.90 -2.73
C TYR A 152 20.02 -19.53 -4.13
N THR A 153 18.81 -19.98 -4.49
CA THR A 153 18.09 -19.50 -5.67
C THR A 153 16.82 -18.81 -5.18
N ILE A 154 16.66 -17.57 -5.55
CA ILE A 154 15.50 -16.75 -5.22
C ILE A 154 14.82 -16.39 -6.53
N GLU A 155 13.53 -16.66 -6.63
CA GLU A 155 12.76 -16.49 -7.86
C GLU A 155 11.48 -15.68 -7.57
N VAL A 156 11.12 -14.84 -8.51
CA VAL A 156 9.83 -14.14 -8.54
C VAL A 156 9.22 -14.31 -9.91
N GLY A 157 7.99 -14.79 -9.96
CA GLY A 157 7.24 -14.99 -11.19
C GLY A 157 5.78 -14.58 -11.04
N GLY A 158 5.14 -14.30 -12.17
CA GLY A 158 3.72 -13.99 -12.19
C GLY A 158 2.87 -15.18 -11.78
N ALA A 159 1.84 -14.97 -10.94
CA ALA A 159 0.95 -16.01 -10.45
C ALA A 159 -0.53 -15.58 -10.49
N GLY A 160 -1.45 -16.58 -10.51
CA GLY A 160 -2.89 -16.37 -10.47
C GLY A 160 -3.51 -15.92 -11.80
N ASP A 161 -4.74 -15.38 -11.71
CA ASP A 161 -5.56 -15.04 -12.89
C ASP A 161 -5.13 -13.75 -13.60
N ASN A 162 -4.40 -12.88 -12.91
CA ASN A 162 -3.82 -11.65 -13.44
C ASN A 162 -2.36 -11.54 -13.00
N PRO A 163 -1.46 -12.32 -13.60
CA PRO A 163 -0.07 -12.41 -13.18
C PRO A 163 0.68 -11.10 -13.43
N LEU A 164 1.66 -10.78 -12.56
CA LEU A 164 2.65 -9.77 -12.83
C LEU A 164 3.47 -10.18 -14.07
N ALA A 165 3.46 -9.34 -15.10
CA ALA A 165 3.98 -9.75 -16.41
C ALA A 165 5.52 -9.71 -16.50
N ASP A 166 6.16 -8.86 -15.67
CA ASP A 166 7.59 -8.55 -15.71
C ASP A 166 8.05 -8.14 -14.31
N PRO A 167 8.30 -9.11 -13.41
CA PRO A 167 8.73 -8.86 -12.05
C PRO A 167 10.21 -8.51 -11.97
N PHE A 168 10.57 -7.54 -11.14
CA PHE A 168 11.94 -7.15 -10.83
C PHE A 168 12.32 -7.56 -9.41
N LEU A 169 13.43 -8.30 -9.25
CA LEU A 169 13.92 -8.80 -7.96
C LEU A 169 15.20 -8.09 -7.55
N THR A 170 15.29 -7.66 -6.29
CA THR A 170 16.51 -7.07 -5.71
C THR A 170 16.84 -7.74 -4.39
N ILE A 171 18.10 -8.01 -4.14
CA ILE A 171 18.62 -8.41 -2.83
C ILE A 171 19.35 -7.22 -2.21
N LEU A 172 18.93 -6.85 -0.99
CA LEU A 172 19.59 -5.85 -0.16
C LEU A 172 20.28 -6.54 1.03
N ASP A 173 21.35 -5.96 1.52
CA ASP A 173 21.97 -6.38 2.78
C ASP A 173 21.22 -5.82 4.01
N GLY A 174 21.64 -6.18 5.21
CA GLY A 174 21.04 -5.72 6.46
C GLY A 174 21.20 -4.21 6.72
N GLN A 175 21.94 -3.48 5.88
CA GLN A 175 22.06 -2.02 5.90
C GLN A 175 21.19 -1.34 4.82
N GLY A 176 20.50 -2.14 3.98
CA GLY A 176 19.69 -1.65 2.89
C GLY A 176 20.45 -1.31 1.62
N GLU A 177 21.73 -1.70 1.53
CA GLU A 177 22.52 -1.51 0.33
C GLU A 177 22.25 -2.65 -0.67
N ARG A 178 22.10 -2.29 -1.94
CA ARG A 178 21.82 -3.28 -2.99
C ARG A 178 23.02 -4.18 -3.24
N VAL A 179 22.81 -5.49 -3.04
CA VAL A 179 23.79 -6.54 -3.32
C VAL A 179 23.73 -6.97 -4.79
N THR A 180 22.54 -7.28 -5.29
CA THR A 180 22.30 -7.70 -6.67
C THR A 180 20.83 -7.50 -7.05
N SER A 181 20.53 -7.58 -8.35
CA SER A 181 19.17 -7.53 -8.88
C SER A 181 19.05 -8.30 -10.19
N ASP A 182 17.84 -8.68 -10.55
CA ASP A 182 17.50 -9.39 -11.77
C ASP A 182 16.05 -9.10 -12.20
N ASP A 183 15.76 -9.22 -13.49
CA ASP A 183 14.44 -9.01 -14.08
C ASP A 183 13.98 -10.16 -14.99
N ASP A 184 14.87 -10.85 -15.71
CA ASP A 184 14.49 -11.80 -16.77
C ASP A 184 15.35 -13.09 -16.85
N SER A 185 16.09 -13.44 -15.80
CA SER A 185 16.91 -14.66 -15.78
C SER A 185 16.12 -15.93 -15.39
N GLY A 186 14.81 -15.82 -15.15
CA GLY A 186 13.89 -16.91 -14.86
C GLY A 186 13.24 -17.52 -16.11
N ASP A 187 12.02 -17.97 -16.00
CA ASP A 187 11.25 -18.50 -17.11
C ASP A 187 10.43 -17.36 -17.76
N GLY A 188 10.72 -17.07 -19.03
CA GLY A 188 10.08 -15.96 -19.75
C GLY A 188 10.66 -14.61 -19.29
N LEU A 189 9.86 -13.80 -18.62
CA LEU A 189 10.23 -12.52 -18.01
C LEU A 189 10.27 -12.61 -16.48
N ASP A 190 10.30 -13.81 -15.90
CA ASP A 190 10.41 -13.97 -14.45
C ASP A 190 11.85 -13.68 -13.98
N ALA A 191 11.98 -13.09 -12.80
CA ALA A 191 13.27 -12.78 -12.22
C ALA A 191 13.83 -13.97 -11.41
N ARG A 192 15.15 -14.23 -11.54
CA ARG A 192 15.86 -15.30 -10.82
C ARG A 192 17.25 -14.88 -10.42
N ILE A 193 17.53 -14.82 -9.14
CA ILE A 193 18.87 -14.56 -8.60
C ILE A 193 19.46 -15.84 -8.00
N ARG A 194 20.69 -16.18 -8.39
CA ARG A 194 21.52 -17.15 -7.67
C ARG A 194 22.52 -16.38 -6.82
N PHE A 195 22.41 -16.54 -5.51
CA PHE A 195 23.19 -15.77 -4.55
C PHE A 195 23.90 -16.68 -3.54
N THR A 196 25.18 -16.39 -3.29
CA THR A 196 25.96 -17.06 -2.25
C THR A 196 26.55 -15.97 -1.36
N PRO A 197 26.00 -15.73 -0.17
CA PRO A 197 26.52 -14.68 0.71
C PRO A 197 27.91 -15.00 1.23
N GLU A 198 28.77 -14.00 1.33
CA GLU A 198 30.11 -14.12 1.94
C GLU A 198 30.03 -14.16 3.47
N GLN A 199 28.98 -13.61 4.06
CA GLN A 199 28.73 -13.59 5.50
C GLN A 199 27.29 -14.01 5.76
N SER A 200 27.08 -14.77 6.85
CA SER A 200 25.73 -15.10 7.30
C SER A 200 25.05 -13.87 7.88
N GLY A 201 23.76 -13.74 7.64
CA GLY A 201 22.97 -12.62 8.16
C GLY A 201 21.62 -12.48 7.50
N SER A 202 20.94 -11.39 7.86
CA SER A 202 19.64 -11.00 7.35
C SER A 202 19.78 -10.21 6.04
N PHE A 203 19.02 -10.61 5.05
CA PHE A 203 18.89 -9.95 3.74
C PHE A 203 17.42 -9.61 3.50
N LEU A 204 17.18 -8.70 2.55
CA LEU A 204 15.85 -8.38 2.05
C LEU A 204 15.78 -8.58 0.55
#